data_08669217b81703d1ad193649af1bd8d5
#
_entry.id   08669217b81703d1ad193649af1bd8d5
#
_cell.length_a   1.000
_cell.length_b   1.000
_cell.length_c   1.000
_cell.angle_alpha   90.00
_cell.angle_beta   90.00
_cell.angle_gamma   90.00
#
_symmetry.space_group_name_H-M   'P 1'
#
loop_
_entity.id
_entity.type
_entity.pdbx_description
1 polymer ?
#
loop_
_entity_poly.entity_id
_entity_poly.type
_entity_poly.pdbx_seq_one_letter_code
_entity_poly.pdbx_strand_id
1 'polypeptide(L)'
;MKEEAVKMKKVLLILLSSLCIVMALAACGDESGGQIQYRFADKAEGQELLLSNTEYFNGLTENDLQFRQQSKDATLEEQMTFAKDQVMDFSDEQKTIVSETMDRLEGIIEEREYQLPPLDEITFICTTMKEECDASAYTHGTQIYLKGDFIESCKGDSDRENYLLYVMAHELFHCLTRCNPDFRADMYQMIHFTVQEKEYELPPSVLEYYISNPDVEHHNAYATFEIDGKPIDCYLAFATKKHFRKEGDSFFDTGTAVLVPVDGTDKYYYPEDAANYFEVLGENTDYTIDPEECMADNFGYLIAYDAEGPEGKGYKTPEIIDNIRDYLN
;
A
#
# COMPACT_ATOMS: atom_id res chain seq x y z
N MET A 1 -38.63 43.12 -18.75
CA MET A 1 -37.30 42.53 -19.06
C MET A 1 -36.37 42.33 -17.84
N LYS A 2 -36.13 43.30 -16.96
CA LYS A 2 -35.27 43.10 -15.76
C LYS A 2 -35.95 42.26 -14.67
N GLU A 3 -37.24 42.30 -14.50
CA GLU A 3 -37.98 41.51 -13.51
C GLU A 3 -38.14 40.03 -13.88
N GLU A 4 -38.27 39.71 -15.15
CA GLU A 4 -38.35 38.33 -15.62
C GLU A 4 -37.01 37.59 -15.50
N ALA A 5 -35.89 38.29 -15.72
CA ALA A 5 -34.54 37.71 -15.54
C ALA A 5 -34.22 37.39 -14.08
N VAL A 6 -34.79 38.14 -13.10
CA VAL A 6 -34.64 37.88 -11.67
C VAL A 6 -35.51 36.70 -11.22
N LYS A 7 -36.70 36.53 -11.79
CA LYS A 7 -37.57 35.37 -11.52
C LYS A 7 -37.00 34.09 -12.09
N MET A 8 -36.41 34.12 -13.28
CA MET A 8 -35.75 32.93 -13.87
C MET A 8 -34.50 32.51 -13.10
N LYS A 9 -33.70 33.44 -12.58
CA LYS A 9 -32.55 33.12 -11.73
C LYS A 9 -32.95 32.52 -10.39
N LYS A 10 -34.07 32.93 -9.79
CA LYS A 10 -34.58 32.32 -8.52
C LYS A 10 -35.16 30.92 -8.74
N VAL A 11 -35.82 30.65 -9.86
CA VAL A 11 -36.34 29.33 -10.21
C VAL A 11 -35.18 28.36 -10.53
N LEU A 12 -34.12 28.84 -11.20
CA LEU A 12 -32.94 28.02 -11.48
C LEU A 12 -32.12 27.68 -10.20
N LEU A 13 -32.07 28.62 -9.24
CA LEU A 13 -31.41 28.38 -7.95
C LEU A 13 -32.18 27.39 -7.04
N ILE A 14 -33.51 27.37 -7.15
CA ILE A 14 -34.37 26.44 -6.37
C ILE A 14 -34.32 25.04 -7.01
N LEU A 15 -34.17 24.92 -8.32
CA LEU A 15 -34.00 23.62 -9.00
C LEU A 15 -32.62 22.99 -8.78
N LEU A 16 -31.55 23.79 -8.62
CA LEU A 16 -30.24 23.32 -8.27
C LEU A 16 -30.11 22.93 -6.79
N SER A 17 -30.84 23.56 -5.87
CA SER A 17 -30.88 23.17 -4.46
C SER A 17 -31.74 21.94 -4.18
N SER A 18 -32.68 21.58 -5.06
CA SER A 18 -33.52 20.38 -4.94
C SER A 18 -32.82 19.13 -5.51
N LEU A 19 -31.80 19.29 -6.35
CA LEU A 19 -31.03 18.17 -6.90
C LEU A 19 -29.89 17.72 -5.97
N CYS A 20 -29.44 18.60 -5.05
CA CYS A 20 -28.45 18.26 -4.03
C CYS A 20 -29.03 17.61 -2.76
N ILE A 21 -30.38 17.51 -2.61
CA ILE A 21 -31.02 16.93 -1.42
C ILE A 21 -31.50 15.48 -1.65
N VAL A 22 -31.43 14.97 -2.89
CA VAL A 22 -31.84 13.60 -3.21
C VAL A 22 -30.66 12.59 -3.21
N MET A 23 -29.41 13.06 -3.09
CA MET A 23 -28.24 12.16 -2.96
C MET A 23 -27.72 11.96 -1.52
N ALA A 24 -28.45 12.42 -0.51
CA ALA A 24 -28.05 12.29 0.90
C ALA A 24 -28.93 11.35 1.74
N LEU A 25 -29.71 10.45 1.13
CA LEU A 25 -30.60 9.53 1.85
C LEU A 25 -30.56 8.09 1.28
N ALA A 26 -29.39 7.64 0.84
CA ALA A 26 -29.15 6.24 0.49
C ALA A 26 -27.81 5.73 1.06
N ALA A 27 -27.54 6.07 2.33
CA ALA A 27 -26.43 5.48 3.08
C ALA A 27 -26.91 5.16 4.49
N CYS A 28 -27.92 4.30 4.60
CA CYS A 28 -28.09 3.36 5.68
C CYS A 28 -27.92 2.00 5.01
N GLY A 29 -26.68 1.60 4.76
CA GLY A 29 -26.34 0.27 4.31
C GLY A 29 -26.49 -0.71 5.46
N ASP A 30 -27.08 -1.85 5.17
CA ASP A 30 -27.12 -3.04 5.99
C ASP A 30 -25.71 -3.35 6.54
N GLU A 31 -25.66 -3.64 7.85
CA GLU A 31 -24.53 -4.29 8.51
C GLU A 31 -24.51 -5.80 8.11
N SER A 32 -24.20 -6.09 6.84
CA SER A 32 -23.83 -7.42 6.39
C SER A 32 -22.59 -7.24 5.55
N GLY A 33 -21.51 -7.95 5.83
CA GLY A 33 -20.27 -7.92 5.10
C GLY A 33 -20.52 -7.92 3.58
N GLY A 34 -20.43 -6.74 2.98
CA GLY A 34 -20.73 -6.54 1.57
C GLY A 34 -19.60 -7.10 0.73
N GLN A 35 -19.93 -7.64 -0.45
CA GLN A 35 -18.96 -8.04 -1.45
C GLN A 35 -17.97 -6.91 -1.73
N ILE A 36 -16.67 -7.22 -1.83
CA ILE A 36 -15.64 -6.23 -2.16
C ILE A 36 -15.90 -5.71 -3.57
N GLN A 37 -16.19 -4.42 -3.68
CA GLN A 37 -16.47 -3.81 -4.97
C GLN A 37 -15.15 -3.51 -5.69
N TYR A 38 -15.03 -3.95 -6.93
CA TYR A 38 -13.85 -3.66 -7.75
C TYR A 38 -14.19 -3.52 -9.23
N ARG A 39 -13.29 -2.86 -9.94
CA ARG A 39 -13.35 -2.71 -11.41
C ARG A 39 -11.95 -2.69 -12.02
N PHE A 40 -11.88 -2.82 -13.34
CA PHE A 40 -10.65 -2.75 -14.11
C PHE A 40 -10.63 -1.43 -14.90
N ALA A 41 -9.60 -0.63 -14.72
CA ALA A 41 -9.35 0.53 -15.56
C ALA A 41 -8.85 0.10 -16.95
N ASP A 42 -9.23 0.84 -17.98
CA ASP A 42 -8.54 0.77 -19.26
C ASP A 42 -7.21 1.54 -19.20
N LYS A 43 -6.38 1.37 -20.23
CA LYS A 43 -5.07 2.02 -20.29
C LYS A 43 -5.14 3.53 -20.10
N ALA A 44 -6.09 4.20 -20.75
CA ALA A 44 -6.18 5.66 -20.72
C ALA A 44 -6.58 6.16 -19.32
N GLU A 45 -7.57 5.52 -18.71
CA GLU A 45 -7.98 5.81 -17.34
C GLU A 45 -6.86 5.49 -16.34
N GLY A 46 -6.21 4.32 -16.46
CA GLY A 46 -5.09 3.94 -15.59
C GLY A 46 -3.92 4.93 -15.65
N GLN A 47 -3.64 5.49 -16.84
CA GLN A 47 -2.64 6.55 -17.00
C GLN A 47 -3.03 7.85 -16.28
N GLU A 48 -4.29 8.23 -16.33
CA GLU A 48 -4.79 9.42 -15.63
C GLU A 48 -4.75 9.22 -14.11
N LEU A 49 -5.18 8.05 -13.63
CA LEU A 49 -5.16 7.69 -12.22
C LEU A 49 -3.73 7.67 -11.67
N LEU A 50 -2.79 7.01 -12.36
CA LEU A 50 -1.39 6.97 -11.97
C LEU A 50 -0.80 8.37 -11.81
N LEU A 51 -0.97 9.24 -12.80
CA LEU A 51 -0.44 10.60 -12.75
C LEU A 51 -1.15 11.52 -11.77
N SER A 52 -2.35 11.15 -11.28
CA SER A 52 -3.06 11.88 -10.24
C SER A 52 -2.43 11.75 -8.86
N ASN A 53 -1.56 10.75 -8.62
CA ASN A 53 -0.85 10.52 -7.37
C ASN A 53 0.32 11.52 -7.21
N THR A 54 -0.02 12.81 -7.23
CA THR A 54 0.96 13.91 -7.28
C THR A 54 1.81 14.02 -6.02
N GLU A 55 1.30 13.62 -4.85
CA GLU A 55 2.06 13.62 -3.60
C GLU A 55 3.21 12.61 -3.67
N TYR A 56 2.93 11.40 -4.16
CA TYR A 56 3.94 10.39 -4.38
C TYR A 56 5.03 10.87 -5.34
N PHE A 57 4.67 11.31 -6.54
CA PHE A 57 5.64 11.79 -7.54
C PHE A 57 6.47 12.97 -7.03
N ASN A 58 5.84 13.94 -6.34
CA ASN A 58 6.57 15.08 -5.78
C ASN A 58 7.47 14.70 -4.60
N GLY A 59 7.22 13.56 -3.95
CA GLY A 59 8.04 13.00 -2.88
C GLY A 59 9.28 12.25 -3.35
N LEU A 60 9.38 11.91 -4.66
CA LEU A 60 10.52 11.18 -5.20
C LEU A 60 11.81 11.98 -5.06
N THR A 61 12.82 11.37 -4.46
CA THR A 61 14.17 11.93 -4.30
C THR A 61 15.01 11.77 -5.56
N GLU A 62 16.18 12.42 -5.60
CA GLU A 62 17.15 12.17 -6.67
C GLU A 62 17.57 10.70 -6.70
N ASN A 63 17.73 10.07 -5.54
CA ASN A 63 18.09 8.65 -5.43
C ASN A 63 16.98 7.75 -6.00
N ASP A 64 15.70 8.04 -5.71
CA ASP A 64 14.55 7.36 -6.32
C ASP A 64 14.61 7.40 -7.83
N LEU A 65 14.72 8.61 -8.38
CA LEU A 65 14.69 8.84 -9.83
C LEU A 65 15.81 8.09 -10.52
N GLN A 66 17.03 8.14 -9.95
CA GLN A 66 18.20 7.46 -10.52
C GLN A 66 18.04 5.94 -10.58
N PHE A 67 17.52 5.33 -9.52
CA PHE A 67 17.28 3.89 -9.50
C PHE A 67 16.14 3.48 -10.43
N ARG A 68 15.01 4.21 -10.45
CA ARG A 68 13.84 3.86 -11.29
C ARG A 68 14.13 4.03 -12.78
N GLN A 69 14.83 5.08 -13.16
CA GLN A 69 15.15 5.34 -14.56
C GLN A 69 16.50 4.74 -15.02
N GLN A 70 17.25 4.13 -14.10
CA GLN A 70 18.57 3.58 -14.38
C GLN A 70 19.53 4.63 -14.98
N SER A 71 19.40 5.89 -14.57
CA SER A 71 20.13 7.04 -15.09
C SER A 71 20.53 8.00 -13.98
N LYS A 72 21.75 8.55 -14.08
CA LYS A 72 22.22 9.60 -13.15
C LYS A 72 21.61 10.97 -13.41
N ASP A 73 21.16 11.19 -14.62
CA ASP A 73 20.58 12.47 -15.06
C ASP A 73 19.03 12.39 -15.07
N ALA A 74 18.46 11.45 -14.30
CA ALA A 74 17.03 11.21 -14.19
C ALA A 74 16.26 12.44 -13.66
N THR A 75 15.13 12.73 -14.27
CA THR A 75 14.25 13.84 -13.88
C THR A 75 12.85 13.36 -13.53
N LEU A 76 12.13 14.13 -12.72
CA LEU A 76 10.74 13.83 -12.39
C LEU A 76 9.82 13.78 -13.62
N GLU A 77 10.00 14.70 -14.59
CA GLU A 77 9.20 14.72 -15.81
C GLU A 77 9.39 13.45 -16.65
N GLU A 78 10.63 12.97 -16.75
CA GLU A 78 10.95 11.72 -17.44
C GLU A 78 10.38 10.52 -16.68
N GLN A 79 10.45 10.51 -15.33
CA GLN A 79 9.84 9.44 -14.53
C GLN A 79 8.33 9.38 -14.69
N MET A 80 7.63 10.50 -14.63
CA MET A 80 6.17 10.54 -14.84
C MET A 80 5.80 10.07 -16.25
N THR A 81 6.57 10.45 -17.27
CA THR A 81 6.36 9.99 -18.64
C THR A 81 6.63 8.49 -18.76
N PHE A 82 7.72 8.00 -18.18
CA PHE A 82 8.08 6.60 -18.16
C PHE A 82 7.02 5.76 -17.45
N ALA A 83 6.60 6.14 -16.25
CA ALA A 83 5.59 5.44 -15.48
C ALA A 83 4.26 5.35 -16.25
N LYS A 84 3.80 6.47 -16.83
CA LYS A 84 2.62 6.50 -17.69
C LYS A 84 2.70 5.49 -18.84
N ASP A 85 3.86 5.36 -19.48
CA ASP A 85 4.05 4.47 -20.63
C ASP A 85 4.03 2.98 -20.24
N GLN A 86 4.20 2.66 -18.93
CA GLN A 86 4.12 1.29 -18.44
C GLN A 86 2.68 0.79 -18.26
N VAL A 87 1.70 1.68 -18.17
CA VAL A 87 0.29 1.30 -18.03
C VAL A 87 -0.21 0.61 -19.32
N MET A 88 -0.94 -0.49 -19.13
CA MET A 88 -1.47 -1.33 -20.21
C MET A 88 -2.97 -1.60 -20.01
N ASP A 89 -3.63 -2.11 -21.03
CA ASP A 89 -4.94 -2.75 -20.87
C ASP A 89 -4.77 -4.16 -20.30
N PHE A 90 -5.65 -4.57 -19.40
CA PHE A 90 -5.76 -5.98 -19.04
C PHE A 90 -6.25 -6.80 -20.22
N SER A 91 -5.64 -7.95 -20.47
CA SER A 91 -6.25 -8.99 -21.33
C SER A 91 -7.48 -9.60 -20.64
N ASP A 92 -8.36 -10.24 -21.43
CA ASP A 92 -9.51 -10.96 -20.87
C ASP A 92 -9.08 -12.11 -19.95
N GLU A 93 -7.93 -12.74 -20.25
CA GLU A 93 -7.35 -13.79 -19.42
C GLU A 93 -6.87 -13.26 -18.07
N GLN A 94 -6.14 -12.13 -18.06
CA GLN A 94 -5.69 -11.47 -16.84
C GLN A 94 -6.87 -11.04 -15.96
N LYS A 95 -7.91 -10.44 -16.54
CA LYS A 95 -9.16 -10.11 -15.83
C LYS A 95 -9.80 -11.33 -15.19
N THR A 96 -9.85 -12.45 -15.92
CA THR A 96 -10.40 -13.70 -15.41
C THR A 96 -9.61 -14.20 -14.20
N ILE A 97 -8.27 -14.23 -14.28
CA ILE A 97 -7.40 -14.69 -13.19
C ILE A 97 -7.57 -13.81 -11.95
N VAL A 98 -7.56 -12.47 -12.12
CA VAL A 98 -7.77 -11.53 -11.01
C VAL A 98 -9.15 -11.71 -10.38
N SER A 99 -10.21 -11.84 -11.20
CA SER A 99 -11.57 -12.05 -10.68
C SER A 99 -11.70 -13.37 -9.93
N GLU A 100 -11.17 -14.48 -10.45
CA GLU A 100 -11.16 -15.78 -9.77
C GLU A 100 -10.38 -15.73 -8.45
N THR A 101 -9.30 -14.94 -8.40
CA THR A 101 -8.52 -14.73 -7.16
C THR A 101 -9.31 -13.90 -6.15
N MET A 102 -10.03 -12.85 -6.59
CA MET A 102 -10.92 -12.07 -5.73
C MET A 102 -12.08 -12.91 -5.19
N ASP A 103 -12.73 -13.70 -6.04
CA ASP A 103 -13.80 -14.62 -5.61
C ASP A 103 -13.29 -15.60 -4.54
N ARG A 104 -12.07 -16.10 -4.71
CA ARG A 104 -11.43 -16.97 -3.72
C ARG A 104 -11.12 -16.25 -2.41
N LEU A 105 -10.62 -15.01 -2.47
CA LEU A 105 -10.34 -14.17 -1.32
C LEU A 105 -11.62 -13.89 -0.53
N GLU A 106 -12.68 -13.47 -1.20
CA GLU A 106 -14.00 -13.24 -0.59
C GLU A 106 -14.57 -14.53 0.02
N GLY A 107 -14.44 -15.66 -0.67
CA GLY A 107 -14.86 -16.96 -0.16
C GLY A 107 -14.14 -17.36 1.14
N ILE A 108 -12.84 -17.03 1.28
CA ILE A 108 -12.08 -17.26 2.51
C ILE A 108 -12.55 -16.34 3.63
N ILE A 109 -12.80 -15.06 3.35
CA ILE A 109 -13.30 -14.09 4.32
C ILE A 109 -14.68 -14.53 4.83
N GLU A 110 -15.58 -14.95 3.92
CA GLU A 110 -16.92 -15.43 4.26
C GLU A 110 -16.87 -16.74 5.07
N GLU A 111 -16.07 -17.73 4.64
CA GLU A 111 -15.95 -19.03 5.31
C GLU A 111 -15.42 -18.90 6.75
N ARG A 112 -14.50 -17.92 6.96
CA ARG A 112 -13.89 -17.67 8.27
C ARG A 112 -14.65 -16.64 9.10
N GLU A 113 -15.74 -16.09 8.56
CA GLU A 113 -16.59 -15.08 9.20
C GLU A 113 -15.85 -13.77 9.53
N TYR A 114 -14.75 -13.45 8.78
CA TYR A 114 -13.96 -12.24 9.01
C TYR A 114 -14.76 -10.97 8.68
N GLN A 115 -14.69 -9.99 9.56
CA GLN A 115 -15.34 -8.69 9.40
C GLN A 115 -14.32 -7.65 8.96
N LEU A 116 -14.29 -7.32 7.67
CA LEU A 116 -13.46 -6.24 7.18
C LEU A 116 -14.12 -4.89 7.44
N PRO A 117 -13.32 -3.84 7.72
CA PRO A 117 -13.86 -2.47 7.80
C PRO A 117 -14.37 -2.01 6.43
N PRO A 118 -15.21 -0.94 6.39
CA PRO A 118 -15.73 -0.40 5.14
C PRO A 118 -14.62 -0.09 4.13
N LEU A 119 -14.85 -0.41 2.87
CA LEU A 119 -13.88 -0.23 1.79
C LEU A 119 -14.55 0.45 0.60
N ASP A 120 -13.90 1.45 0.03
CA ASP A 120 -14.29 2.04 -1.25
C ASP A 120 -14.00 1.07 -2.40
N GLU A 121 -14.61 1.33 -3.58
CA GLU A 121 -14.38 0.51 -4.77
C GLU A 121 -12.88 0.46 -5.14
N ILE A 122 -12.35 -0.74 -5.27
CA ILE A 122 -10.97 -0.98 -5.74
C ILE A 122 -10.91 -0.78 -7.25
N THR A 123 -9.90 -0.10 -7.73
CA THR A 123 -9.61 -0.01 -9.16
C THR A 123 -8.32 -0.76 -9.48
N PHE A 124 -8.42 -1.85 -10.23
CA PHE A 124 -7.25 -2.57 -10.74
C PHE A 124 -6.70 -1.90 -11.99
N ILE A 125 -5.38 -1.70 -12.04
CA ILE A 125 -4.64 -1.11 -13.15
C ILE A 125 -3.52 -2.06 -13.56
N CYS A 126 -3.45 -2.39 -14.85
CA CYS A 126 -2.40 -3.25 -15.37
C CYS A 126 -1.18 -2.42 -15.76
N THR A 127 0.01 -2.86 -15.35
CA THR A 127 1.27 -2.24 -15.76
C THR A 127 2.31 -3.28 -16.13
N THR A 128 3.45 -2.83 -16.70
CA THR A 128 4.64 -3.66 -16.85
C THR A 128 5.45 -3.76 -15.56
N MET A 129 5.15 -2.94 -14.57
CA MET A 129 5.82 -2.79 -13.28
C MET A 129 7.29 -2.29 -13.36
N LYS A 130 7.74 -1.84 -14.52
CA LYS A 130 9.09 -1.27 -14.67
C LYS A 130 9.24 0.06 -13.96
N GLU A 131 8.16 0.81 -13.82
CA GLU A 131 8.08 2.08 -13.08
C GLU A 131 8.42 1.92 -11.60
N GLU A 132 8.18 0.72 -11.03
CA GLU A 132 8.51 0.33 -9.66
C GLU A 132 9.52 -0.85 -9.64
N CYS A 133 10.49 -0.82 -10.56
CA CYS A 133 11.64 -1.72 -10.58
C CYS A 133 11.30 -3.22 -10.58
N ASP A 134 10.29 -3.61 -11.34
CA ASP A 134 9.81 -4.99 -11.50
C ASP A 134 9.17 -5.61 -10.25
N ALA A 135 8.58 -4.83 -9.34
CA ALA A 135 7.69 -5.32 -8.29
C ALA A 135 6.55 -6.19 -8.85
N SER A 136 5.81 -6.89 -8.02
CA SER A 136 4.65 -7.70 -8.43
C SER A 136 3.37 -6.88 -8.48
N ALA A 137 3.19 -5.99 -7.51
CA ALA A 137 2.06 -5.09 -7.33
C ALA A 137 2.47 -3.88 -6.50
N TYR A 138 1.62 -2.86 -6.44
CA TYR A 138 1.65 -1.75 -5.48
C TYR A 138 0.29 -1.05 -5.45
N THR A 139 0.05 -0.23 -4.43
CA THR A 139 -1.23 0.46 -4.21
C THR A 139 -1.07 1.96 -4.00
N HIS A 140 -1.95 2.76 -4.59
CA HIS A 140 -2.18 4.17 -4.26
C HIS A 140 -3.66 4.37 -3.90
N GLY A 141 -3.96 4.83 -2.69
CA GLY A 141 -5.34 4.94 -2.22
C GLY A 141 -6.07 3.59 -2.29
N THR A 142 -7.05 3.45 -3.18
CA THR A 142 -7.72 2.18 -3.53
C THR A 142 -7.44 1.73 -4.97
N GLN A 143 -6.34 2.20 -5.55
CA GLN A 143 -5.88 1.82 -6.90
C GLN A 143 -4.79 0.77 -6.75
N ILE A 144 -5.06 -0.47 -7.11
CA ILE A 144 -4.09 -1.57 -7.09
C ILE A 144 -3.49 -1.75 -8.48
N TYR A 145 -2.18 -1.57 -8.58
CA TYR A 145 -1.41 -1.76 -9.79
C TYR A 145 -0.83 -3.16 -9.82
N LEU A 146 -1.07 -3.90 -10.89
CA LEU A 146 -0.67 -5.30 -11.02
C LEU A 146 0.21 -5.51 -12.25
N LYS A 147 1.27 -6.30 -12.09
CA LYS A 147 2.15 -6.69 -13.20
C LYS A 147 1.47 -7.73 -14.09
N GLY A 148 1.22 -7.36 -15.36
CA GLY A 148 0.44 -8.20 -16.27
C GLY A 148 1.02 -9.60 -16.51
N ASP A 149 2.34 -9.73 -16.73
CA ASP A 149 3.01 -11.02 -16.95
C ASP A 149 3.11 -11.86 -15.67
N PHE A 150 3.18 -11.24 -14.50
CA PHE A 150 3.11 -11.92 -13.21
C PHE A 150 1.76 -12.63 -13.04
N ILE A 151 0.63 -11.93 -13.28
CA ILE A 151 -0.73 -12.51 -13.21
C ILE A 151 -0.80 -13.76 -14.08
N GLU A 152 -0.41 -13.67 -15.36
CA GLU A 152 -0.44 -14.79 -16.30
C GLU A 152 0.44 -15.96 -15.85
N SER A 153 1.58 -15.68 -15.25
CA SER A 153 2.53 -16.69 -14.77
C SER A 153 2.00 -17.52 -13.60
N CYS A 154 0.96 -17.04 -12.91
CA CYS A 154 0.39 -17.73 -11.76
C CYS A 154 -0.61 -18.82 -12.14
N LYS A 155 -1.15 -18.80 -13.37
CA LYS A 155 -2.20 -19.71 -13.80
C LYS A 155 -1.76 -21.17 -13.90
N GLY A 156 -2.51 -22.06 -13.27
CA GLY A 156 -2.33 -23.50 -13.38
C GLY A 156 -1.19 -24.09 -12.55
N ASP A 157 -0.67 -23.32 -11.63
CA ASP A 157 0.32 -23.70 -10.61
C ASP A 157 -0.23 -23.32 -9.24
N SER A 158 -0.59 -24.29 -8.43
CA SER A 158 -1.26 -24.05 -7.14
C SER A 158 -0.45 -23.18 -6.17
N ASP A 159 0.88 -23.31 -6.20
CA ASP A 159 1.75 -22.52 -5.30
C ASP A 159 1.78 -21.06 -5.76
N ARG A 160 1.81 -20.83 -7.06
CA ARG A 160 1.75 -19.49 -7.65
C ARG A 160 0.37 -18.86 -7.52
N GLU A 161 -0.70 -19.65 -7.66
CA GLU A 161 -2.07 -19.18 -7.40
C GLU A 161 -2.25 -18.78 -5.94
N ASN A 162 -1.65 -19.52 -4.98
CA ASN A 162 -1.62 -19.13 -3.58
C ASN A 162 -0.78 -17.87 -3.36
N TYR A 163 0.34 -17.75 -4.06
CA TYR A 163 1.16 -16.55 -3.99
C TYR A 163 0.44 -15.32 -4.56
N LEU A 164 -0.32 -15.47 -5.67
CA LEU A 164 -1.16 -14.38 -6.18
C LEU A 164 -2.26 -13.99 -5.16
N LEU A 165 -2.90 -14.97 -4.52
CA LEU A 165 -3.87 -14.70 -3.47
C LEU A 165 -3.23 -13.93 -2.30
N TYR A 166 -2.03 -14.30 -1.88
CA TYR A 166 -1.27 -13.56 -0.88
C TYR A 166 -1.00 -12.12 -1.33
N VAL A 167 -0.50 -11.89 -2.55
CA VAL A 167 -0.26 -10.55 -3.09
C VAL A 167 -1.54 -9.74 -3.12
N MET A 168 -2.66 -10.31 -3.59
CA MET A 168 -3.95 -9.61 -3.64
C MET A 168 -4.48 -9.24 -2.25
N ALA A 169 -4.26 -10.09 -1.25
CA ALA A 169 -4.64 -9.81 0.13
C ALA A 169 -3.71 -8.76 0.76
N HIS A 170 -2.41 -8.77 0.44
CA HIS A 170 -1.44 -7.74 0.82
C HIS A 170 -1.87 -6.35 0.30
N GLU A 171 -2.18 -6.24 -1.00
CA GLU A 171 -2.65 -4.99 -1.61
C GLU A 171 -4.03 -4.55 -1.05
N LEU A 172 -4.90 -5.51 -0.73
CA LEU A 172 -6.17 -5.22 -0.07
C LEU A 172 -5.94 -4.58 1.30
N PHE A 173 -4.94 -5.04 2.07
CA PHE A 173 -4.61 -4.45 3.36
C PHE A 173 -4.30 -2.95 3.23
N HIS A 174 -3.52 -2.55 2.24
CA HIS A 174 -3.23 -1.15 1.97
C HIS A 174 -4.51 -0.34 1.68
N CYS A 175 -5.42 -0.87 0.87
CA CYS A 175 -6.71 -0.22 0.64
C CYS A 175 -7.52 -0.05 1.95
N LEU A 176 -7.54 -1.09 2.81
CA LEU A 176 -8.26 -1.06 4.08
C LEU A 176 -7.70 -0.03 5.05
N THR A 177 -6.37 0.06 5.20
CA THR A 177 -5.71 1.02 6.09
C THR A 177 -5.93 2.46 5.66
N ARG A 178 -5.97 2.73 4.35
CA ARG A 178 -6.22 4.05 3.78
C ARG A 178 -7.65 4.52 3.96
N CYS A 179 -8.61 3.61 3.82
CA CYS A 179 -10.02 3.93 4.05
C CYS A 179 -10.36 4.02 5.55
N ASN A 180 -9.58 3.39 6.45
CA ASN A 180 -9.92 3.23 7.85
C ASN A 180 -8.72 3.52 8.77
N PRO A 181 -8.51 4.79 9.18
CA PRO A 181 -7.38 5.15 10.05
C PRO A 181 -7.37 4.44 11.41
N ASP A 182 -8.53 4.13 11.97
CA ASP A 182 -8.62 3.38 13.24
C ASP A 182 -8.16 1.93 13.04
N PHE A 183 -8.58 1.27 11.95
CA PHE A 183 -8.09 -0.06 11.58
C PHE A 183 -6.58 -0.07 11.42
N ARG A 184 -6.02 0.92 10.72
CA ARG A 184 -4.57 1.08 10.56
C ARG A 184 -3.86 1.19 11.92
N ALA A 185 -4.38 2.01 12.82
CA ALA A 185 -3.80 2.20 14.16
C ALA A 185 -3.84 0.91 14.98
N ASP A 186 -4.95 0.18 14.95
CA ASP A 186 -5.12 -1.09 15.66
C ASP A 186 -4.18 -2.18 15.11
N MET A 187 -4.05 -2.29 13.77
CA MET A 187 -3.13 -3.23 13.13
C MET A 187 -1.67 -2.93 13.51
N TYR A 188 -1.25 -1.67 13.44
CA TYR A 188 0.12 -1.25 13.80
C TYR A 188 0.44 -1.48 15.27
N GLN A 189 -0.56 -1.37 16.15
CA GLN A 189 -0.36 -1.65 17.58
C GLN A 189 0.00 -3.12 17.84
N MET A 190 -0.42 -4.05 16.98
CA MET A 190 -0.07 -5.48 17.11
C MET A 190 1.42 -5.75 16.96
N ILE A 191 2.14 -4.84 16.29
CA ILE A 191 3.60 -4.82 16.17
C ILE A 191 4.22 -3.63 16.92
N HIS A 192 3.55 -3.18 17.99
CA HIS A 192 4.04 -2.16 18.93
C HIS A 192 4.23 -0.76 18.37
N PHE A 193 3.68 -0.44 17.18
CA PHE A 193 3.71 0.90 16.64
C PHE A 193 2.54 1.73 17.12
N THR A 194 2.82 3.00 17.42
CA THR A 194 1.84 4.02 17.79
C THR A 194 1.71 5.03 16.66
N VAL A 195 0.49 5.16 16.11
CA VAL A 195 0.17 6.15 15.07
C VAL A 195 -0.05 7.52 15.70
N GLN A 196 0.49 8.57 15.09
CA GLN A 196 0.34 9.97 15.49
C GLN A 196 -0.43 10.76 14.43
N GLU A 197 -0.99 11.91 14.84
CA GLU A 197 -1.66 12.82 13.87
C GLU A 197 -0.66 13.54 12.96
N LYS A 198 0.57 13.74 13.44
CA LYS A 198 1.59 14.53 12.74
C LYS A 198 2.59 13.63 12.03
N GLU A 199 2.83 13.93 10.75
CA GLU A 199 3.90 13.31 9.98
C GLU A 199 5.28 13.67 10.55
N TYR A 200 6.20 12.72 10.51
CA TYR A 200 7.61 12.95 10.77
C TYR A 200 8.31 13.39 9.50
N GLU A 201 9.18 14.36 9.63
CA GLU A 201 10.02 14.83 8.50
C GLU A 201 11.26 13.96 8.40
N LEU A 202 11.54 13.44 7.21
CA LEU A 202 12.78 12.70 6.95
C LEU A 202 13.98 13.65 7.07
N PRO A 203 14.99 13.32 7.90
CA PRO A 203 16.18 14.15 8.05
C PRO A 203 17.07 14.08 6.80
N PRO A 204 17.92 15.11 6.54
CA PRO A 204 18.78 15.14 5.36
C PRO A 204 19.64 13.90 5.15
N SER A 205 20.15 13.31 6.24
CA SER A 205 20.96 12.08 6.18
C SER A 205 20.19 10.86 5.67
N VAL A 206 18.86 10.81 5.86
CA VAL A 206 17.99 9.78 5.32
C VAL A 206 17.57 10.11 3.90
N LEU A 207 17.16 11.36 3.63
CA LEU A 207 16.72 11.81 2.30
C LEU A 207 17.76 11.55 1.21
N GLU A 208 19.04 11.59 1.55
CA GLU A 208 20.15 11.30 0.63
C GLU A 208 20.08 9.88 0.04
N TYR A 209 19.53 8.91 0.79
CA TYR A 209 19.46 7.50 0.42
C TYR A 209 18.02 6.96 0.36
N TYR A 210 17.05 7.79 0.62
CA TYR A 210 15.65 7.40 0.70
C TYR A 210 15.13 6.85 -0.62
N ILE A 211 14.33 5.81 -0.53
CA ILE A 211 13.54 5.26 -1.62
C ILE A 211 12.07 5.32 -1.20
N SER A 212 11.29 6.04 -1.95
CA SER A 212 9.84 6.13 -1.76
C SER A 212 9.20 4.78 -2.06
N ASN A 213 8.26 4.39 -1.21
CA ASN A 213 7.43 3.22 -1.44
C ASN A 213 6.00 3.70 -1.72
N PRO A 214 5.37 3.33 -2.86
CA PRO A 214 4.00 3.72 -3.17
C PRO A 214 2.99 3.21 -2.15
N ASP A 215 3.33 2.12 -1.44
CA ASP A 215 2.49 1.49 -0.42
C ASP A 215 2.58 2.19 0.94
N VAL A 216 3.51 3.12 1.13
CA VAL A 216 3.70 3.88 2.36
C VAL A 216 3.33 5.35 2.14
N GLU A 217 2.08 5.70 2.47
CA GLU A 217 1.58 7.08 2.33
C GLU A 217 1.94 7.98 3.53
N HIS A 218 2.33 7.38 4.69
CA HIS A 218 2.50 8.10 5.94
C HIS A 218 3.77 7.69 6.69
N HIS A 219 4.52 8.66 7.16
CA HIS A 219 5.59 8.48 8.15
C HIS A 219 5.16 9.07 9.49
N ASN A 220 4.12 8.52 10.11
CA ASN A 220 3.52 9.04 11.34
C ASN A 220 3.32 7.97 12.42
N ALA A 221 3.96 6.83 12.29
CA ALA A 221 3.92 5.76 13.28
C ALA A 221 5.32 5.48 13.83
N TYR A 222 5.44 5.26 15.12
CA TYR A 222 6.71 4.97 15.78
C TYR A 222 6.59 3.80 16.76
N ALA A 223 7.72 3.15 17.01
CA ALA A 223 7.89 2.19 18.08
C ALA A 223 9.16 2.49 18.88
N THR A 224 9.25 1.93 20.09
CA THR A 224 10.43 2.07 20.94
C THR A 224 11.44 0.95 20.68
N PHE A 225 12.64 1.33 20.25
CA PHE A 225 13.74 0.41 19.99
C PHE A 225 14.85 0.54 21.03
N GLU A 226 15.49 -0.59 21.38
CA GLU A 226 16.65 -0.61 22.29
C GLU A 226 17.94 -0.45 21.49
N ILE A 227 18.49 0.77 21.47
CA ILE A 227 19.69 1.12 20.72
C ILE A 227 20.77 1.56 21.71
N ASP A 228 21.94 0.94 21.69
CA ASP A 228 23.04 1.17 22.65
C ASP A 228 22.58 1.06 24.12
N GLY A 229 21.63 0.13 24.40
CA GLY A 229 21.08 -0.10 25.73
C GLY A 229 20.17 1.04 26.24
N LYS A 230 19.58 1.82 25.32
CA LYS A 230 18.63 2.90 25.62
C LYS A 230 17.38 2.76 24.78
N PRO A 231 16.20 3.01 25.37
CA PRO A 231 14.98 3.11 24.60
C PRO A 231 14.99 4.40 23.76
N ILE A 232 14.77 4.26 22.46
CA ILE A 232 14.66 5.37 21.50
C ILE A 232 13.41 5.13 20.66
N ASP A 233 12.52 6.13 20.63
CA ASP A 233 11.35 6.10 19.77
C ASP A 233 11.77 6.43 18.32
N CYS A 234 11.50 5.52 17.39
CA CYS A 234 11.86 5.67 15.99
C CYS A 234 10.68 5.30 15.09
N TYR A 235 10.54 6.02 14.00
CA TYR A 235 9.76 5.56 12.85
C TYR A 235 10.69 4.85 11.86
N LEU A 236 10.10 4.08 10.93
CA LEU A 236 10.85 3.41 9.87
C LEU A 236 10.80 4.22 8.57
N ALA A 237 11.85 4.09 7.79
CA ALA A 237 11.89 4.55 6.41
C ALA A 237 12.73 3.57 5.58
N PHE A 238 12.44 3.47 4.29
CA PHE A 238 13.21 2.62 3.37
C PHE A 238 14.31 3.43 2.71
N ALA A 239 15.55 2.96 2.81
CA ALA A 239 16.70 3.64 2.24
C ALA A 239 17.71 2.65 1.67
N THR A 240 18.51 3.08 0.71
CA THR A 240 19.61 2.28 0.17
C THR A 240 20.90 2.52 0.95
N LYS A 241 21.72 1.48 1.11
CA LYS A 241 23.07 1.59 1.69
C LYS A 241 24.09 2.22 0.72
N LYS A 242 23.69 2.47 -0.54
CA LYS A 242 24.56 3.01 -1.60
C LYS A 242 23.72 3.78 -2.61
N HIS A 243 24.28 4.86 -3.13
CA HIS A 243 23.70 5.55 -4.28
C HIS A 243 23.70 4.70 -5.55
N PHE A 244 22.80 5.03 -6.47
CA PHE A 244 22.85 4.51 -7.85
C PHE A 244 24.18 4.82 -8.51
N ARG A 245 24.77 3.85 -9.17
CA ARG A 245 26.08 4.00 -9.83
C ARG A 245 26.05 3.75 -11.32
N LYS A 246 25.28 2.76 -11.75
CA LYS A 246 25.25 2.30 -13.14
C LYS A 246 23.98 1.51 -13.44
N GLU A 247 23.65 1.42 -14.70
CA GLU A 247 22.58 0.54 -15.19
C GLU A 247 22.74 -0.90 -14.66
N GLY A 248 21.64 -1.50 -14.23
CA GLY A 248 21.56 -2.80 -13.57
C GLY A 248 21.73 -2.76 -12.06
N ASP A 249 22.03 -1.60 -11.43
CA ASP A 249 21.95 -1.48 -9.97
C ASP A 249 20.45 -1.49 -9.56
N SER A 250 20.09 -2.32 -8.58
CA SER A 250 18.73 -2.36 -8.00
C SER A 250 18.73 -1.82 -6.59
N PHE A 251 17.71 -1.05 -6.23
CA PHE A 251 17.55 -0.64 -4.84
C PHE A 251 17.17 -1.84 -3.95
N PHE A 252 16.54 -2.88 -4.48
CA PHE A 252 16.27 -4.12 -3.73
C PHE A 252 17.55 -4.83 -3.25
N ASP A 253 18.66 -4.71 -4.00
CA ASP A 253 19.93 -5.33 -3.61
C ASP A 253 20.63 -4.62 -2.44
N THR A 254 20.29 -3.36 -2.20
CA THR A 254 20.97 -2.51 -1.22
C THR A 254 20.02 -1.80 -0.27
N GLY A 255 18.72 -1.98 -0.46
CA GLY A 255 17.68 -1.41 0.37
C GLY A 255 17.62 -2.05 1.74
N THR A 256 17.25 -1.25 2.72
CA THR A 256 17.06 -1.68 4.10
C THR A 256 16.11 -0.74 4.81
N ALA A 257 15.44 -1.22 5.84
CA ALA A 257 14.84 -0.31 6.82
C ALA A 257 15.91 0.55 7.49
N VAL A 258 15.57 1.77 7.81
CA VAL A 258 16.34 2.63 8.74
C VAL A 258 15.40 3.10 9.85
N LEU A 259 15.92 3.12 11.08
CA LEU A 259 15.21 3.60 12.26
C LEU A 259 15.56 5.06 12.47
N VAL A 260 14.59 5.94 12.33
CA VAL A 260 14.77 7.39 12.41
C VAL A 260 14.17 7.90 13.71
N PRO A 261 14.98 8.49 14.62
CA PRO A 261 14.48 9.01 15.88
C PRO A 261 13.43 10.10 15.69
N VAL A 262 12.33 10.01 16.45
CA VAL A 262 11.22 10.99 16.42
C VAL A 262 11.58 12.34 17.03
N ASP A 263 12.77 12.46 17.67
CA ASP A 263 13.24 13.68 18.31
C ASP A 263 13.75 14.76 17.34
N GLY A 264 13.73 14.47 16.02
CA GLY A 264 14.14 15.38 14.95
C GLY A 264 15.66 15.53 14.78
N THR A 265 16.46 14.64 15.37
CA THR A 265 17.92 14.64 15.14
C THR A 265 18.25 14.13 13.75
N ASP A 266 19.24 14.74 13.09
CA ASP A 266 19.72 14.32 11.77
C ASP A 266 20.63 13.09 11.89
N LYS A 267 20.01 11.94 12.14
CA LYS A 267 20.66 10.61 12.20
C LYS A 267 19.64 9.50 12.03
N TYR A 268 20.13 8.31 11.73
CA TYR A 268 19.36 7.09 11.68
C TYR A 268 20.20 5.90 12.19
N TYR A 269 19.55 4.78 12.40
CA TYR A 269 20.16 3.52 12.78
C TYR A 269 19.68 2.42 11.82
N TYR A 270 20.43 1.32 11.77
CA TYR A 270 20.02 0.13 11.04
C TYR A 270 19.30 -0.86 11.95
N PRO A 271 18.53 -1.83 11.39
CA PRO A 271 17.90 -2.89 12.18
C PRO A 271 18.85 -3.62 13.13
N GLU A 272 20.07 -3.87 12.70
CA GLU A 272 21.12 -4.51 13.49
C GLU A 272 21.61 -3.70 14.71
N ASP A 273 21.33 -2.41 14.78
CA ASP A 273 21.66 -1.55 15.92
C ASP A 273 20.60 -1.65 17.04
N ALA A 274 19.42 -2.16 16.73
CA ALA A 274 18.32 -2.30 17.67
C ALA A 274 18.23 -3.72 18.23
N ALA A 275 18.53 -3.89 19.52
CA ALA A 275 18.56 -5.19 20.17
C ALA A 275 17.20 -5.93 20.16
N ASN A 276 16.08 -5.18 20.13
CA ASN A 276 14.72 -5.68 20.16
C ASN A 276 13.98 -5.55 18.83
N TYR A 277 14.68 -5.41 17.69
CA TYR A 277 14.05 -5.17 16.39
C TYR A 277 12.96 -6.21 16.07
N PHE A 278 13.31 -7.48 16.19
CA PHE A 278 12.37 -8.58 15.91
C PHE A 278 11.37 -8.85 17.05
N GLU A 279 11.61 -8.34 18.25
CA GLU A 279 10.60 -8.38 19.32
C GLU A 279 9.50 -7.35 19.03
N VAL A 280 9.82 -6.26 18.33
CA VAL A 280 8.86 -5.23 17.90
C VAL A 280 8.08 -5.67 16.66
N LEU A 281 8.75 -6.03 15.58
CA LEU A 281 8.14 -6.31 14.27
C LEU A 281 7.73 -7.77 14.06
N GLY A 282 8.20 -8.69 14.92
CA GLY A 282 8.08 -10.13 14.70
C GLY A 282 9.05 -10.65 13.65
N GLU A 283 8.95 -11.97 13.38
CA GLU A 283 9.83 -12.70 12.45
C GLU A 283 9.03 -13.47 11.39
N ASN A 284 7.78 -13.10 11.12
CA ASN A 284 6.94 -13.79 10.15
C ASN A 284 7.30 -13.42 8.71
N THR A 285 7.81 -12.21 8.51
CA THR A 285 8.25 -11.69 7.22
C THR A 285 9.62 -11.03 7.33
N ASP A 286 10.37 -11.02 6.24
CA ASP A 286 11.60 -10.22 6.10
C ASP A 286 11.28 -8.81 5.54
N TYR A 287 10.01 -8.53 5.14
CA TYR A 287 9.59 -7.25 4.57
C TYR A 287 9.21 -6.25 5.66
N THR A 288 10.17 -5.96 6.53
CA THR A 288 10.02 -5.10 7.71
C THR A 288 10.52 -3.68 7.46
N ILE A 289 10.37 -3.16 6.25
CA ILE A 289 10.85 -1.83 5.85
C ILE A 289 9.97 -0.69 6.36
N ASP A 290 8.71 -0.98 6.67
CA ASP A 290 7.70 -0.09 7.22
C ASP A 290 6.67 -0.91 8.00
N PRO A 291 5.99 -0.37 9.05
CA PRO A 291 4.89 -1.08 9.71
C PRO A 291 3.71 -1.40 8.78
N GLU A 292 3.44 -0.58 7.76
CA GLU A 292 2.41 -0.86 6.75
C GLU A 292 2.71 -2.16 6.01
N GLU A 293 3.92 -2.30 5.47
CA GLU A 293 4.36 -3.48 4.74
C GLU A 293 4.43 -4.73 5.60
N CYS A 294 4.97 -4.59 6.81
CA CYS A 294 5.05 -5.69 7.75
C CYS A 294 3.67 -6.25 8.09
N MET A 295 2.67 -5.38 8.31
CA MET A 295 1.31 -5.81 8.61
C MET A 295 0.55 -6.28 7.36
N ALA A 296 0.79 -5.70 6.19
CA ALA A 296 0.23 -6.18 4.93
C ALA A 296 0.66 -7.62 4.62
N ASP A 297 1.95 -7.94 4.84
CA ASP A 297 2.47 -9.31 4.74
C ASP A 297 1.77 -10.25 5.72
N ASN A 298 1.67 -9.89 7.00
CA ASN A 298 1.03 -10.73 8.00
C ASN A 298 -0.47 -10.94 7.70
N PHE A 299 -1.18 -9.92 7.24
CA PHE A 299 -2.57 -10.04 6.79
C PHE A 299 -2.67 -10.95 5.55
N GLY A 300 -1.83 -10.74 4.55
CA GLY A 300 -1.75 -11.59 3.36
C GLY A 300 -1.47 -13.06 3.69
N TYR A 301 -0.56 -13.29 4.63
CA TYR A 301 -0.26 -14.65 5.13
C TYR A 301 -1.45 -15.29 5.83
N LEU A 302 -2.16 -14.55 6.68
CA LEU A 302 -3.38 -15.06 7.33
C LEU A 302 -4.43 -15.49 6.29
N ILE A 303 -4.65 -14.68 5.25
CA ILE A 303 -5.64 -14.99 4.21
C ILE A 303 -5.22 -16.20 3.38
N ALA A 304 -3.99 -16.20 2.85
CA ALA A 304 -3.54 -17.19 1.88
C ALA A 304 -3.09 -18.53 2.48
N TYR A 305 -2.50 -18.52 3.69
CA TYR A 305 -1.83 -19.68 4.27
C TYR A 305 -2.34 -20.07 5.66
N ASP A 306 -3.22 -19.28 6.28
CA ASP A 306 -3.80 -19.48 7.60
C ASP A 306 -2.73 -19.82 8.67
N ALA A 307 -2.97 -20.81 9.51
CA ALA A 307 -2.05 -21.24 10.56
C ALA A 307 -0.81 -21.98 10.04
N GLU A 308 -0.83 -22.47 8.79
CA GLU A 308 0.26 -23.27 8.22
C GLU A 308 1.46 -22.41 7.80
N GLY A 309 1.22 -21.15 7.48
CA GLY A 309 2.23 -20.23 6.96
C GLY A 309 2.73 -20.60 5.56
N PRO A 310 3.48 -19.72 4.90
CA PRO A 310 3.88 -19.88 3.50
C PRO A 310 4.79 -21.10 3.26
N GLU A 311 5.49 -21.57 4.26
CA GLU A 311 6.35 -22.76 4.18
C GLU A 311 5.70 -24.06 4.70
N GLY A 312 4.43 -24.01 5.16
CA GLY A 312 3.76 -25.14 5.79
C GLY A 312 4.36 -25.57 7.15
N LYS A 313 4.99 -24.63 7.85
CA LYS A 313 5.68 -24.86 9.14
C LYS A 313 5.17 -23.99 10.28
N GLY A 314 4.09 -23.23 10.03
CA GLY A 314 3.62 -22.19 10.94
C GLY A 314 4.48 -20.92 10.86
N TYR A 315 4.33 -20.08 11.86
CA TYR A 315 4.97 -18.77 11.96
C TYR A 315 5.98 -18.73 13.10
N LYS A 316 7.00 -17.90 12.98
CA LYS A 316 7.97 -17.68 14.07
C LYS A 316 7.39 -16.82 15.18
N THR A 317 6.53 -15.86 14.80
CA THR A 317 5.77 -14.98 15.72
C THR A 317 4.27 -15.17 15.45
N PRO A 318 3.70 -16.33 15.85
CA PRO A 318 2.31 -16.67 15.56
C PRO A 318 1.30 -15.70 16.19
N GLU A 319 1.69 -15.01 17.26
CA GLU A 319 0.86 -14.06 18.00
C GLU A 319 0.34 -12.94 17.10
N ILE A 320 1.11 -12.49 16.12
CA ILE A 320 0.68 -11.43 15.18
C ILE A 320 -0.48 -11.95 14.33
N ILE A 321 -0.35 -13.16 13.79
CA ILE A 321 -1.39 -13.80 12.98
C ILE A 321 -2.65 -14.06 13.82
N ASP A 322 -2.49 -14.53 15.05
CA ASP A 322 -3.60 -14.78 15.96
C ASP A 322 -4.32 -13.49 16.36
N ASN A 323 -3.58 -12.40 16.63
CA ASN A 323 -4.15 -11.10 16.94
C ASN A 323 -4.95 -10.52 15.75
N ILE A 324 -4.43 -10.63 14.49
CA ILE A 324 -5.18 -10.20 13.29
C ILE A 324 -6.46 -11.03 13.16
N ARG A 325 -6.37 -12.36 13.32
CA ARG A 325 -7.53 -13.26 13.27
C ARG A 325 -8.58 -12.91 14.31
N ASP A 326 -8.17 -12.68 15.55
CA ASP A 326 -9.06 -12.33 16.67
C ASP A 326 -9.71 -10.96 16.47
N TYR A 327 -9.01 -10.01 15.84
CA TYR A 327 -9.55 -8.69 15.51
C TYR A 327 -10.63 -8.75 14.43
N LEU A 328 -10.45 -9.63 13.43
CA LEU A 328 -11.37 -9.79 12.31
C LEU A 328 -12.65 -10.63 12.67
N ASN A 329 -12.64 -11.36 13.79
CA ASN A 329 -13.78 -12.15 14.29
C ASN A 329 -14.65 -11.36 15.26
#